data_f7268a8545226a25db4268c1d6eb9573
#
_entry.id   f7268a8545226a25db4268c1d6eb9573
#
_cell.length_a   1.000
_cell.length_b   1.000
_cell.length_c   1.000
_cell.angle_alpha   90.00
_cell.angle_beta   90.00
_cell.angle_gamma   90.00
#
_symmetry.space_group_name_H-M   'P 1'
#
loop_
_entity.id
_entity.type
_entity.pdbx_description
1 polymer ?
#
loop_
_entity_poly.entity_id
_entity_poly.type
_entity_poly.pdbx_seq_one_letter_code
_entity_poly.pdbx_strand_id
1 'polypeptide(L)'
;LVLPSDVADPGLHLELPEGLKRLLGALREAGGRPYVVGGAVRDGLLGLPVKDFDVEVHGLAADRLGAVAASLGSVDEVGAAFSVLKVSGLLGVVGAVDVALPRRDSKVKGGHRGIAAVGDPFLPLAEAARRRDFTINALLFDPSSGEVLDPHGGRRDLDARVLRAVDLATFGEDPLRALRAVQLAARFGLHVDPETAELCARTPLDSLPAERVFGEIEKLLLKARRPSLGLGLMKDWGMLPVVAPELVSLGVTPQDPEWHPEGDVWTHSLQVVDEAALLLDDFADDRPRAITVMLGALCHDLGKPATTRLEDGRIRSRGHEEAGLGPTSTLLDRWNVHTLLGYDVRAQVLALVADHLKPGELYKERERVSDGAIRRLARRCEPDLLYRVARADCLGRRPGHFEPVAMEWFKDKIRALAVEVRPPAPLLRGRDLIDLGVPPGPRLGEILRQVYERQLDGAITTVEEGRQEARSLIREGGGGFPRPPR
;
A
#
# COMPACT_ATOMS: atom_id res chain seq x y z
N LEU A 1 -8.09 -15.19 6.81
CA LEU A 1 -9.30 -15.91 6.33
C LEU A 1 -8.95 -17.39 6.20
N VAL A 2 -9.53 -18.23 7.07
CA VAL A 2 -9.56 -19.68 6.85
C VAL A 2 -10.65 -19.90 5.80
N LEU A 3 -10.25 -20.23 4.58
CA LEU A 3 -11.21 -20.61 3.54
C LEU A 3 -11.84 -21.94 3.94
N PRO A 4 -13.18 -22.13 3.85
CA PRO A 4 -13.84 -23.36 4.22
C PRO A 4 -13.31 -24.53 3.37
N SER A 5 -12.98 -25.63 4.02
CA SER A 5 -12.38 -26.82 3.40
C SER A 5 -13.37 -27.80 2.81
N ASP A 6 -14.68 -27.59 2.95
CA ASP A 6 -15.72 -28.52 2.49
C ASP A 6 -16.99 -27.76 2.08
N VAL A 7 -17.07 -27.35 0.81
CA VAL A 7 -18.34 -26.95 0.19
C VAL A 7 -18.48 -27.70 -1.12
N ALA A 8 -19.44 -28.62 -1.16
CA ALA A 8 -19.97 -29.19 -2.40
C ALA A 8 -20.45 -28.04 -3.31
N ASP A 9 -20.06 -28.08 -4.58
CA ASP A 9 -20.28 -27.13 -5.66
C ASP A 9 -21.63 -26.37 -5.57
N PRO A 10 -21.69 -25.18 -4.94
CA PRO A 10 -22.75 -24.25 -5.21
C PRO A 10 -22.30 -23.47 -6.45
N GLY A 11 -23.06 -23.54 -7.53
CA GLY A 11 -22.83 -22.71 -8.71
C GLY A 11 -22.48 -21.30 -8.30
N LEU A 12 -21.55 -20.66 -9.00
CA LEU A 12 -21.05 -19.31 -8.67
C LEU A 12 -22.22 -18.33 -8.51
N HIS A 13 -22.50 -17.90 -7.28
CA HIS A 13 -23.40 -16.78 -7.01
C HIS A 13 -22.58 -15.48 -7.04
N LEU A 14 -22.41 -14.92 -8.24
CA LEU A 14 -21.83 -13.61 -8.42
C LEU A 14 -22.94 -12.57 -8.31
N GLU A 15 -23.02 -11.84 -7.21
CA GLU A 15 -23.97 -10.73 -7.06
C GLU A 15 -23.51 -9.58 -7.95
N LEU A 16 -24.20 -9.45 -9.09
CA LEU A 16 -23.94 -8.36 -10.04
C LEU A 16 -24.76 -7.13 -9.65
N PRO A 17 -24.15 -5.92 -9.57
CA PRO A 17 -24.88 -4.66 -9.39
C PRO A 17 -25.92 -4.44 -10.48
N GLU A 18 -27.01 -3.74 -10.15
CA GLU A 18 -28.13 -3.54 -11.09
C GLU A 18 -27.72 -2.83 -12.38
N GLY A 19 -26.87 -1.81 -12.29
CA GLY A 19 -26.36 -1.13 -13.48
C GLY A 19 -25.50 -2.03 -14.36
N LEU A 20 -24.73 -2.94 -13.76
CA LEU A 20 -23.95 -3.93 -14.53
C LEU A 20 -24.89 -4.94 -15.22
N LYS A 21 -25.94 -5.43 -14.54
CA LYS A 21 -26.94 -6.33 -15.15
C LYS A 21 -27.60 -5.68 -16.38
N ARG A 22 -27.96 -4.40 -16.27
CA ARG A 22 -28.52 -3.62 -17.39
C ARG A 22 -27.55 -3.50 -18.54
N LEU A 23 -26.28 -3.21 -18.27
CA LEU A 23 -25.24 -3.13 -19.29
C LEU A 23 -25.08 -4.47 -20.03
N LEU A 24 -24.96 -5.57 -19.28
CA LEU A 24 -24.82 -6.92 -19.84
C LEU A 24 -26.04 -7.32 -20.68
N GLY A 25 -27.26 -6.95 -20.24
CA GLY A 25 -28.52 -7.16 -20.98
C GLY A 25 -28.55 -6.39 -22.31
N ALA A 26 -28.25 -5.10 -22.29
CA ALA A 26 -28.24 -4.27 -23.49
C ALA A 26 -27.16 -4.72 -24.50
N LEU A 27 -26.00 -5.13 -24.04
CA LEU A 27 -24.95 -5.68 -24.91
C LEU A 27 -25.41 -6.98 -25.59
N ARG A 28 -26.20 -7.80 -24.88
CA ARG A 28 -26.78 -9.02 -25.45
C ARG A 28 -27.87 -8.73 -26.46
N GLU A 29 -28.77 -7.81 -26.16
CA GLU A 29 -29.82 -7.35 -27.08
C GLU A 29 -29.24 -6.76 -28.37
N ALA A 30 -28.03 -6.15 -28.27
CA ALA A 30 -27.30 -5.66 -29.44
C ALA A 30 -26.64 -6.76 -30.28
N GLY A 31 -26.72 -8.05 -29.84
CA GLY A 31 -26.15 -9.23 -30.52
C GLY A 31 -24.82 -9.67 -29.99
N GLY A 32 -24.30 -9.06 -28.91
CA GLY A 32 -23.06 -9.44 -28.23
C GLY A 32 -23.24 -10.59 -27.25
N ARG A 33 -22.13 -11.20 -26.87
CA ARG A 33 -22.04 -12.19 -25.78
C ARG A 33 -21.09 -11.64 -24.72
N PRO A 34 -21.63 -10.90 -23.71
CA PRO A 34 -20.81 -10.36 -22.64
C PRO A 34 -20.54 -11.41 -21.57
N TYR A 35 -19.30 -11.49 -21.12
CA TYR A 35 -18.84 -12.31 -20.00
C TYR A 35 -18.19 -11.43 -18.94
N VAL A 36 -18.47 -11.70 -17.66
CA VAL A 36 -17.64 -11.19 -16.57
C VAL A 36 -16.37 -12.03 -16.50
N VAL A 37 -15.21 -11.41 -16.34
CA VAL A 37 -13.93 -12.10 -16.53
C VAL A 37 -12.92 -11.79 -15.43
N GLY A 38 -11.91 -12.64 -15.32
CA GLY A 38 -10.71 -12.37 -14.52
C GLY A 38 -10.91 -12.43 -13.01
N GLY A 39 -10.41 -11.40 -12.31
CA GLY A 39 -10.39 -11.35 -10.85
C GLY A 39 -11.75 -11.46 -10.20
N ALA A 40 -12.80 -10.90 -10.80
CA ALA A 40 -14.17 -10.96 -10.27
C ALA A 40 -14.67 -12.41 -10.17
N VAL A 41 -14.41 -13.23 -11.21
CA VAL A 41 -14.84 -14.64 -11.22
C VAL A 41 -14.06 -15.45 -10.18
N ARG A 42 -12.74 -15.28 -10.12
CA ARG A 42 -11.88 -15.92 -9.11
C ARG A 42 -12.31 -15.55 -7.69
N ASP A 43 -12.48 -14.25 -7.41
CA ASP A 43 -12.82 -13.78 -6.08
C ASP A 43 -14.22 -14.27 -5.68
N GLY A 44 -15.17 -14.30 -6.61
CA GLY A 44 -16.50 -14.90 -6.39
C GLY A 44 -16.44 -16.40 -6.07
N LEU A 45 -15.62 -17.20 -6.79
CA LEU A 45 -15.41 -18.62 -6.49
C LEU A 45 -14.74 -18.86 -5.12
N LEU A 46 -13.94 -17.89 -4.65
CA LEU A 46 -13.34 -17.93 -3.32
C LEU A 46 -14.28 -17.39 -2.21
N GLY A 47 -15.50 -16.98 -2.55
CA GLY A 47 -16.44 -16.37 -1.60
C GLY A 47 -16.00 -15.01 -1.08
N LEU A 48 -15.12 -14.31 -1.81
CA LEU A 48 -14.61 -12.99 -1.45
C LEU A 48 -15.51 -11.88 -2.03
N PRO A 49 -15.62 -10.73 -1.36
CA PRO A 49 -16.34 -9.59 -1.89
C PRO A 49 -15.73 -9.12 -3.22
N VAL A 50 -16.59 -8.99 -4.24
CA VAL A 50 -16.21 -8.48 -5.57
C VAL A 50 -16.61 -7.02 -5.67
N LYS A 51 -15.63 -6.15 -5.94
CA LYS A 51 -15.85 -4.69 -6.08
C LYS A 51 -15.59 -4.21 -7.49
N ASP A 52 -14.64 -4.82 -8.20
CA ASP A 52 -14.19 -4.43 -9.54
C ASP A 52 -14.63 -5.48 -10.55
N PHE A 53 -15.27 -5.05 -11.64
CA PHE A 53 -15.78 -5.93 -12.68
C PHE A 53 -15.14 -5.60 -14.02
N ASP A 54 -14.55 -6.61 -14.65
CA ASP A 54 -14.11 -6.60 -16.02
C ASP A 54 -15.11 -7.37 -16.89
N VAL A 55 -15.49 -6.82 -18.04
CA VAL A 55 -16.40 -7.44 -19.00
C VAL A 55 -15.69 -7.62 -20.34
N GLU A 56 -15.73 -8.83 -20.89
CA GLU A 56 -15.26 -9.11 -22.24
C GLU A 56 -16.45 -9.44 -23.13
N VAL A 57 -16.60 -8.73 -24.26
CA VAL A 57 -17.79 -8.83 -25.15
C VAL A 57 -17.41 -9.44 -26.49
N HIS A 58 -17.92 -10.63 -26.76
CA HIS A 58 -17.73 -11.33 -28.02
C HIS A 58 -18.89 -11.06 -28.99
N GLY A 59 -18.61 -11.16 -30.29
CA GLY A 59 -19.63 -11.08 -31.35
C GLY A 59 -20.16 -9.69 -31.66
N LEU A 60 -19.62 -8.61 -31.06
CA LEU A 60 -20.09 -7.25 -31.24
C LEU A 60 -18.95 -6.35 -31.78
N ALA A 61 -19.20 -5.60 -32.83
CA ALA A 61 -18.22 -4.66 -33.38
C ALA A 61 -17.97 -3.48 -32.41
N ALA A 62 -16.76 -2.90 -32.47
CA ALA A 62 -16.29 -1.88 -31.52
C ALA A 62 -17.18 -0.63 -31.46
N ASP A 63 -17.60 -0.13 -32.60
CA ASP A 63 -18.50 1.02 -32.73
C ASP A 63 -19.85 0.78 -32.04
N ARG A 64 -20.42 -0.41 -32.24
CA ARG A 64 -21.66 -0.82 -31.61
C ARG A 64 -21.53 -1.03 -30.11
N LEU A 65 -20.39 -1.60 -29.66
CA LEU A 65 -20.05 -1.73 -28.25
C LEU A 65 -20.02 -0.34 -27.57
N GLY A 66 -19.30 0.62 -28.19
CA GLY A 66 -19.23 2.00 -27.70
C GLY A 66 -20.58 2.68 -27.61
N ALA A 67 -21.43 2.53 -28.65
CA ALA A 67 -22.74 3.12 -28.68
C ALA A 67 -23.66 2.57 -27.57
N VAL A 68 -23.64 1.25 -27.32
CA VAL A 68 -24.44 0.63 -26.25
C VAL A 68 -23.92 1.09 -24.88
N ALA A 69 -22.63 1.09 -24.67
CA ALA A 69 -22.05 1.54 -23.39
C ALA A 69 -22.39 3.01 -23.08
N ALA A 70 -22.28 3.89 -24.08
CA ALA A 70 -22.60 5.32 -23.95
C ALA A 70 -24.09 5.61 -23.69
N SER A 71 -24.98 4.69 -24.04
CA SER A 71 -26.42 4.85 -23.74
C SER A 71 -26.78 4.60 -22.27
N LEU A 72 -25.88 3.99 -21.49
CA LEU A 72 -26.12 3.54 -20.11
C LEU A 72 -25.22 4.22 -19.07
N GLY A 73 -24.08 4.77 -19.48
CA GLY A 73 -23.13 5.43 -18.58
C GLY A 73 -22.20 6.39 -19.30
N SER A 74 -21.34 7.05 -18.54
CA SER A 74 -20.26 7.85 -19.13
C SER A 74 -19.13 6.92 -19.55
N VAL A 75 -18.66 7.09 -20.79
CA VAL A 75 -17.63 6.23 -21.39
C VAL A 75 -16.35 7.03 -21.60
N ASP A 76 -15.25 6.55 -21.01
CA ASP A 76 -13.90 7.02 -21.28
C ASP A 76 -13.13 5.94 -22.03
N GLU A 77 -12.59 6.28 -23.20
CA GLU A 77 -11.73 5.39 -23.97
C GLU A 77 -10.31 5.39 -23.36
N VAL A 78 -9.86 4.25 -22.84
CA VAL A 78 -8.53 4.12 -22.28
C VAL A 78 -7.63 3.38 -23.27
N GLY A 79 -6.72 4.15 -23.89
CA GLY A 79 -5.72 3.63 -24.83
C GLY A 79 -6.33 3.31 -26.20
N ALA A 80 -6.20 4.22 -27.15
CA ALA A 80 -6.69 4.09 -28.53
C ALA A 80 -6.25 2.80 -29.25
N ALA A 81 -5.21 2.10 -28.74
CA ALA A 81 -4.73 0.83 -29.22
C ALA A 81 -5.36 -0.41 -28.55
N PHE A 82 -6.07 -0.26 -27.42
CA PHE A 82 -6.46 -1.42 -26.60
C PHE A 82 -7.96 -1.74 -26.58
N SER A 83 -8.79 -0.94 -27.22
CA SER A 83 -10.26 -1.18 -27.30
C SER A 83 -10.91 -1.50 -25.94
N VAL A 84 -10.48 -0.80 -24.87
CA VAL A 84 -11.06 -0.89 -23.54
C VAL A 84 -11.84 0.38 -23.25
N LEU A 85 -13.09 0.21 -22.91
CA LEU A 85 -14.00 1.29 -22.50
C LEU A 85 -14.18 1.25 -20.99
N LYS A 86 -13.94 2.36 -20.31
CA LYS A 86 -14.31 2.56 -18.90
C LYS A 86 -15.71 3.14 -18.84
N VAL A 87 -16.66 2.36 -18.33
CA VAL A 87 -18.07 2.76 -18.22
C VAL A 87 -18.37 3.11 -16.76
N SER A 88 -18.60 4.38 -16.48
CA SER A 88 -18.89 4.91 -15.15
C SER A 88 -20.34 5.39 -15.02
N GLY A 89 -20.79 5.65 -13.78
CA GLY A 89 -22.15 6.11 -13.51
C GLY A 89 -23.22 5.01 -13.56
N LEU A 90 -22.83 3.75 -13.55
CA LEU A 90 -23.75 2.62 -13.52
C LEU A 90 -24.36 2.44 -12.12
N LEU A 91 -25.68 2.22 -12.04
CA LEU A 91 -26.41 2.07 -10.77
C LEU A 91 -25.86 0.93 -9.92
N GLY A 92 -25.44 1.24 -8.69
CA GLY A 92 -24.92 0.27 -7.73
C GLY A 92 -23.46 -0.16 -7.99
N VAL A 93 -22.80 0.44 -8.99
CA VAL A 93 -21.36 0.22 -9.26
C VAL A 93 -20.56 1.39 -8.66
N VAL A 94 -19.57 1.07 -7.86
CA VAL A 94 -18.61 2.06 -7.36
C VAL A 94 -17.45 2.15 -8.36
N GLY A 95 -17.20 3.34 -8.90
CA GLY A 95 -16.16 3.55 -9.91
C GLY A 95 -16.64 3.25 -11.34
N ALA A 96 -15.85 2.50 -12.09
CA ALA A 96 -16.13 2.16 -13.48
C ALA A 96 -16.00 0.66 -13.73
N VAL A 97 -16.71 0.17 -14.76
CA VAL A 97 -16.58 -1.18 -15.32
C VAL A 97 -15.68 -1.11 -16.55
N ASP A 98 -14.64 -1.93 -16.59
CA ASP A 98 -13.81 -2.08 -17.77
C ASP A 98 -14.48 -3.04 -18.74
N VAL A 99 -14.84 -2.53 -19.93
CA VAL A 99 -15.52 -3.28 -21.00
C VAL A 99 -14.58 -3.39 -22.20
N ALA A 100 -14.22 -4.59 -22.60
CA ALA A 100 -13.27 -4.82 -23.67
C ALA A 100 -13.78 -5.81 -24.71
N LEU A 101 -13.27 -5.68 -25.94
CA LEU A 101 -13.36 -6.75 -26.93
C LEU A 101 -12.25 -7.79 -26.69
N PRO A 102 -12.47 -9.07 -27.06
CA PRO A 102 -11.38 -10.02 -27.20
C PRO A 102 -10.32 -9.47 -28.17
N ARG A 103 -9.06 -9.75 -27.91
CA ARG A 103 -7.97 -9.21 -28.73
C ARG A 103 -6.88 -10.22 -28.95
N ARG A 104 -6.18 -10.08 -30.06
CA ARG A 104 -4.91 -10.72 -30.32
C ARG A 104 -3.80 -9.73 -30.00
N ASP A 105 -2.88 -10.10 -29.16
CA ASP A 105 -1.66 -9.34 -28.93
C ASP A 105 -0.65 -9.70 -30.01
N SER A 106 -0.23 -8.75 -30.85
CA SER A 106 0.81 -8.96 -31.85
C SER A 106 2.05 -8.16 -31.52
N LYS A 107 3.23 -8.82 -31.56
CA LYS A 107 4.52 -8.13 -31.37
C LYS A 107 4.79 -7.19 -32.52
N VAL A 108 4.85 -5.89 -32.24
CA VAL A 108 5.53 -4.94 -33.13
C VAL A 108 6.95 -4.77 -32.59
N LYS A 109 7.97 -4.99 -33.44
CA LYS A 109 9.39 -4.86 -33.07
C LYS A 109 9.66 -3.51 -32.42
N GLY A 110 10.08 -3.50 -31.14
CA GLY A 110 10.56 -2.29 -30.49
C GLY A 110 10.08 -2.05 -29.05
N GLY A 111 10.31 -2.95 -28.09
CA GLY A 111 10.15 -2.71 -26.65
C GLY A 111 8.70 -2.65 -26.14
N HIS A 112 8.50 -2.32 -24.87
CA HIS A 112 7.18 -2.27 -24.18
C HIS A 112 6.10 -1.37 -24.81
N ARG A 113 6.46 -0.50 -25.76
CA ARG A 113 5.52 0.33 -26.55
C ARG A 113 5.09 -0.32 -27.86
N GLY A 114 5.50 -1.56 -28.13
CA GLY A 114 5.37 -2.23 -29.42
C GLY A 114 4.36 -3.37 -29.47
N ILE A 115 3.40 -3.46 -28.55
CA ILE A 115 2.28 -4.41 -28.66
C ILE A 115 1.14 -3.71 -29.37
N ALA A 116 0.88 -4.07 -30.63
CA ALA A 116 -0.36 -3.70 -31.29
C ALA A 116 -1.44 -4.72 -30.89
N ALA A 117 -2.38 -4.29 -30.07
CA ALA A 117 -3.54 -5.09 -29.72
C ALA A 117 -4.66 -4.80 -30.74
N VAL A 118 -5.04 -5.78 -31.51
CA VAL A 118 -6.16 -5.67 -32.44
C VAL A 118 -7.37 -6.39 -31.84
N GLY A 119 -8.44 -5.65 -31.59
CA GLY A 119 -9.72 -6.23 -31.15
C GLY A 119 -10.28 -7.15 -32.22
N ASP A 120 -10.58 -8.39 -31.85
CA ASP A 120 -11.23 -9.37 -32.71
C ASP A 120 -12.46 -9.94 -31.97
N PRO A 121 -13.66 -9.37 -32.21
CA PRO A 121 -14.88 -9.77 -31.48
C PRO A 121 -15.29 -11.24 -31.75
N PHE A 122 -14.72 -11.88 -32.75
CA PHE A 122 -15.02 -13.28 -33.10
C PHE A 122 -13.95 -14.27 -32.64
N LEU A 123 -12.97 -13.81 -31.87
CA LEU A 123 -11.92 -14.66 -31.32
C LEU A 123 -12.54 -15.77 -30.45
N PRO A 124 -12.13 -17.05 -30.60
CA PRO A 124 -12.57 -18.12 -29.72
C PRO A 124 -12.25 -17.82 -28.25
N LEU A 125 -13.15 -18.19 -27.32
CA LEU A 125 -13.00 -17.90 -25.88
C LEU A 125 -11.68 -18.39 -25.31
N ALA A 126 -11.24 -19.60 -25.67
CA ALA A 126 -9.97 -20.17 -25.21
C ALA A 126 -8.76 -19.36 -25.69
N GLU A 127 -8.81 -18.86 -26.92
CA GLU A 127 -7.75 -18.03 -27.49
C GLU A 127 -7.74 -16.64 -26.87
N ALA A 128 -8.90 -16.04 -26.63
CA ALA A 128 -9.03 -14.77 -25.93
C ALA A 128 -8.50 -14.85 -24.49
N ALA A 129 -8.82 -15.93 -23.78
CA ALA A 129 -8.37 -16.15 -22.40
C ALA A 129 -6.86 -16.50 -22.31
N ARG A 130 -6.26 -17.03 -23.39
CA ARG A 130 -4.84 -17.44 -23.42
C ARG A 130 -3.85 -16.31 -23.14
N ARG A 131 -4.21 -15.07 -23.47
CA ARG A 131 -3.39 -13.87 -23.20
C ARG A 131 -3.32 -13.46 -21.71
N ARG A 132 -4.17 -14.03 -20.85
CA ARG A 132 -4.20 -13.71 -19.43
C ARG A 132 -2.95 -14.25 -18.76
N ASP A 133 -2.66 -13.72 -17.56
CA ASP A 133 -1.47 -14.07 -16.80
C ASP A 133 -1.52 -15.51 -16.25
N PHE A 134 -2.57 -15.81 -15.48
CA PHE A 134 -2.69 -17.09 -14.76
C PHE A 134 -4.03 -17.75 -15.02
N THR A 135 -4.06 -19.10 -14.94
CA THR A 135 -5.26 -19.92 -15.18
C THR A 135 -6.42 -19.50 -14.31
N ILE A 136 -6.17 -19.17 -13.02
CA ILE A 136 -7.20 -18.70 -12.07
C ILE A 136 -7.80 -17.34 -12.44
N ASN A 137 -7.14 -16.57 -13.28
CA ASN A 137 -7.62 -15.30 -13.81
C ASN A 137 -8.16 -15.43 -15.26
N ALA A 138 -8.08 -16.62 -15.86
CA ALA A 138 -8.57 -16.91 -17.20
C ALA A 138 -10.02 -17.45 -17.22
N LEU A 139 -10.68 -17.43 -16.07
CA LEU A 139 -12.07 -17.81 -15.87
C LEU A 139 -13.01 -16.74 -16.42
N LEU A 140 -14.13 -17.19 -17.01
CA LEU A 140 -15.21 -16.32 -17.49
C LEU A 140 -16.52 -16.76 -16.85
N PHE A 141 -17.41 -15.82 -16.57
CA PHE A 141 -18.74 -16.09 -16.06
C PHE A 141 -19.76 -15.60 -17.09
N ASP A 142 -20.64 -16.50 -17.53
CA ASP A 142 -21.78 -16.15 -18.39
C ASP A 142 -22.97 -15.76 -17.51
N PRO A 143 -23.34 -14.48 -17.45
CA PRO A 143 -24.43 -14.03 -16.62
C PRO A 143 -25.82 -14.47 -17.12
N SER A 144 -25.91 -15.09 -18.32
CA SER A 144 -27.19 -15.59 -18.85
C SER A 144 -27.51 -17.00 -18.45
N SER A 145 -26.50 -17.86 -18.42
CA SER A 145 -26.64 -19.25 -17.98
C SER A 145 -26.29 -19.45 -16.51
N GLY A 146 -25.54 -18.49 -15.91
CA GLY A 146 -24.94 -18.65 -14.58
C GLY A 146 -23.72 -19.59 -14.58
N GLU A 147 -23.19 -19.93 -15.75
CA GLU A 147 -22.13 -20.91 -15.91
C GLU A 147 -20.74 -20.24 -15.85
N VAL A 148 -19.79 -20.92 -15.22
CA VAL A 148 -18.36 -20.56 -15.27
C VAL A 148 -17.68 -21.34 -16.37
N LEU A 149 -17.18 -20.64 -17.37
CA LEU A 149 -16.41 -21.19 -18.48
C LEU A 149 -14.91 -21.20 -18.11
N ASP A 150 -14.30 -22.36 -18.20
CA ASP A 150 -12.92 -22.60 -17.80
C ASP A 150 -12.09 -23.24 -18.94
N PRO A 151 -11.62 -22.45 -19.90
CA PRO A 151 -10.88 -22.98 -21.04
C PRO A 151 -9.46 -23.47 -20.70
N HIS A 152 -8.91 -23.09 -19.53
CA HIS A 152 -7.50 -23.35 -19.17
C HIS A 152 -7.30 -24.08 -17.84
N GLY A 153 -8.36 -24.62 -17.23
CA GLY A 153 -8.29 -25.40 -15.99
C GLY A 153 -8.08 -24.55 -14.73
N GLY A 154 -8.52 -23.29 -14.74
CA GLY A 154 -8.35 -22.35 -13.62
C GLY A 154 -9.12 -22.75 -12.37
N ARG A 155 -10.28 -23.39 -12.48
CA ARG A 155 -11.02 -23.91 -11.29
C ARG A 155 -10.20 -24.99 -10.57
N ARG A 156 -9.73 -25.98 -11.32
CA ARG A 156 -8.88 -27.04 -10.77
C ARG A 156 -7.64 -26.47 -10.07
N ASP A 157 -6.96 -25.50 -10.70
CA ASP A 157 -5.78 -24.89 -10.13
C ASP A 157 -6.14 -24.04 -8.88
N LEU A 158 -7.31 -23.40 -8.85
CA LEU A 158 -7.81 -22.64 -7.71
C LEU A 158 -8.13 -23.57 -6.51
N ASP A 159 -8.81 -24.70 -6.77
CA ASP A 159 -9.14 -25.72 -5.78
C ASP A 159 -7.87 -26.38 -5.21
N ALA A 160 -6.89 -26.64 -6.08
CA ALA A 160 -5.58 -27.17 -5.71
C ALA A 160 -4.65 -26.13 -5.07
N ARG A 161 -5.07 -24.85 -4.98
CA ARG A 161 -4.24 -23.71 -4.54
C ARG A 161 -2.95 -23.56 -5.31
N VAL A 162 -3.01 -23.72 -6.62
CA VAL A 162 -1.86 -23.59 -7.54
C VAL A 162 -1.99 -22.31 -8.35
N LEU A 163 -0.91 -21.54 -8.44
CA LEU A 163 -0.78 -20.42 -9.35
C LEU A 163 0.03 -20.87 -10.58
N ARG A 164 -0.64 -20.97 -11.72
CA ARG A 164 -0.09 -21.46 -12.98
C ARG A 164 -0.26 -20.43 -14.08
N ALA A 165 0.79 -20.18 -14.87
CA ALA A 165 0.70 -19.37 -16.08
C ALA A 165 -0.23 -20.02 -17.12
N VAL A 166 -1.03 -19.21 -17.81
CA VAL A 166 -1.92 -19.73 -18.87
C VAL A 166 -1.10 -20.23 -20.06
N ASP A 167 -0.10 -19.46 -20.46
CA ASP A 167 0.75 -19.76 -21.61
C ASP A 167 2.21 -19.45 -21.30
N LEU A 168 3.02 -20.49 -21.21
CA LEU A 168 4.45 -20.39 -20.92
C LEU A 168 5.23 -19.64 -22.02
N ALA A 169 4.79 -19.76 -23.29
CA ALA A 169 5.49 -19.15 -24.42
C ALA A 169 5.34 -17.60 -24.45
N THR A 170 4.19 -17.09 -24.02
CA THR A 170 3.88 -15.65 -24.06
C THR A 170 3.99 -14.98 -22.69
N PHE A 171 4.28 -15.72 -21.62
CA PHE A 171 4.35 -15.19 -20.27
C PHE A 171 5.29 -13.99 -20.14
N GLY A 172 6.48 -14.08 -20.71
CA GLY A 172 7.51 -13.02 -20.66
C GLY A 172 7.21 -11.77 -21.51
N GLU A 173 6.09 -11.73 -22.24
CA GLU A 173 5.70 -10.55 -23.03
C GLU A 173 5.29 -9.36 -22.15
N ASP A 174 4.74 -9.63 -20.95
CA ASP A 174 4.56 -8.61 -19.91
C ASP A 174 5.34 -9.01 -18.64
N PRO A 175 6.52 -8.43 -18.42
CA PRO A 175 7.34 -8.73 -17.24
C PRO A 175 6.63 -8.50 -15.90
N LEU A 176 5.59 -7.64 -15.87
CA LEU A 176 4.82 -7.42 -14.65
C LEU A 176 4.14 -8.69 -14.14
N ARG A 177 3.88 -9.68 -15.00
CA ARG A 177 3.29 -10.96 -14.60
C ARG A 177 4.11 -11.66 -13.51
N ALA A 178 5.43 -11.49 -13.50
CA ALA A 178 6.29 -12.06 -12.47
C ALA A 178 6.04 -11.42 -11.09
N LEU A 179 5.88 -10.09 -11.00
CA LEU A 179 5.49 -9.42 -9.75
C LEU A 179 4.02 -9.71 -9.37
N ARG A 180 3.15 -9.88 -10.36
CA ARG A 180 1.76 -10.32 -10.14
C ARG A 180 1.71 -11.72 -9.55
N ALA A 181 2.60 -12.63 -9.97
CA ALA A 181 2.73 -13.97 -9.36
C ALA A 181 3.06 -13.86 -7.86
N VAL A 182 4.03 -13.02 -7.51
CA VAL A 182 4.43 -12.77 -6.11
C VAL A 182 3.24 -12.33 -5.27
N GLN A 183 2.52 -11.28 -5.70
CA GLN A 183 1.42 -10.74 -4.90
C GLN A 183 0.21 -11.68 -4.84
N LEU A 184 -0.14 -12.37 -5.95
CA LEU A 184 -1.26 -13.31 -5.96
C LEU A 184 -0.98 -14.55 -5.11
N ALA A 185 0.24 -15.10 -5.18
CA ALA A 185 0.66 -16.23 -4.35
C ALA A 185 0.54 -15.89 -2.85
N ALA A 186 1.05 -14.74 -2.44
CA ALA A 186 0.96 -14.29 -1.04
C ALA A 186 -0.47 -13.95 -0.61
N ARG A 187 -1.22 -13.25 -1.46
CA ARG A 187 -2.60 -12.80 -1.17
C ARG A 187 -3.56 -13.97 -0.95
N PHE A 188 -3.46 -15.00 -1.78
CA PHE A 188 -4.39 -16.13 -1.77
C PHE A 188 -3.79 -17.41 -1.16
N GLY A 189 -2.54 -17.38 -0.70
CA GLY A 189 -1.86 -18.55 -0.14
C GLY A 189 -1.69 -19.66 -1.17
N LEU A 190 -1.27 -19.32 -2.41
CA LEU A 190 -1.13 -20.25 -3.51
C LEU A 190 0.32 -20.74 -3.64
N HIS A 191 0.49 -22.01 -4.00
CA HIS A 191 1.77 -22.54 -4.44
C HIS A 191 1.99 -22.21 -5.92
N VAL A 192 3.14 -21.64 -6.24
CA VAL A 192 3.44 -21.35 -7.64
C VAL A 192 3.92 -22.63 -8.34
N ASP A 193 3.30 -22.93 -9.47
CA ASP A 193 3.70 -24.06 -10.31
C ASP A 193 5.18 -23.95 -10.71
N PRO A 194 5.96 -25.05 -10.69
CA PRO A 194 7.41 -25.02 -10.92
C PRO A 194 7.83 -24.35 -12.23
N GLU A 195 7.16 -24.65 -13.34
CA GLU A 195 7.47 -24.03 -14.65
C GLU A 195 7.16 -22.53 -14.64
N THR A 196 6.06 -22.15 -13.97
CA THR A 196 5.69 -20.74 -13.76
C THR A 196 6.71 -20.02 -12.88
N ALA A 197 7.18 -20.63 -11.80
CA ALA A 197 8.20 -20.07 -10.92
C ALA A 197 9.54 -19.86 -11.67
N GLU A 198 9.95 -20.81 -12.50
CA GLU A 198 11.15 -20.69 -13.33
C GLU A 198 11.03 -19.52 -14.33
N LEU A 199 9.87 -19.34 -14.96
CA LEU A 199 9.61 -18.19 -15.81
C LEU A 199 9.68 -16.87 -15.03
N CYS A 200 9.08 -16.81 -13.86
CA CYS A 200 9.15 -15.62 -13.01
C CYS A 200 10.58 -15.25 -12.66
N ALA A 201 11.41 -16.23 -12.27
CA ALA A 201 12.81 -16.02 -11.91
C ALA A 201 13.68 -15.56 -13.10
N ARG A 202 13.33 -15.94 -14.33
CA ARG A 202 14.07 -15.56 -15.55
C ARG A 202 13.56 -14.29 -16.21
N THR A 203 12.41 -13.76 -15.79
CA THR A 203 11.81 -12.59 -16.40
C THR A 203 12.57 -11.32 -16.03
N PRO A 204 13.15 -10.56 -16.98
CA PRO A 204 13.84 -9.30 -16.68
C PRO A 204 12.85 -8.22 -16.29
N LEU A 205 13.11 -7.55 -15.17
CA LEU A 205 12.21 -6.52 -14.58
C LEU A 205 12.69 -5.08 -14.81
N ASP A 206 13.88 -4.88 -15.33
CA ASP A 206 14.56 -3.58 -15.46
C ASP A 206 13.78 -2.54 -16.27
N SER A 207 12.94 -3.00 -17.19
CA SER A 207 12.17 -2.15 -18.08
C SER A 207 10.80 -1.72 -17.54
N LEU A 208 10.42 -2.21 -16.35
CA LEU A 208 9.13 -1.89 -15.76
C LEU A 208 9.10 -0.45 -15.23
N PRO A 209 8.05 0.33 -15.54
CA PRO A 209 7.83 1.63 -14.90
C PRO A 209 7.66 1.50 -13.39
N ALA A 210 8.23 2.46 -12.64
CA ALA A 210 8.21 2.47 -11.18
C ALA A 210 6.78 2.33 -10.60
N GLU A 211 5.82 3.02 -11.20
CA GLU A 211 4.43 3.02 -10.77
C GLU A 211 3.77 1.63 -10.94
N ARG A 212 4.14 0.90 -11.99
CA ARG A 212 3.64 -0.47 -12.21
C ARG A 212 4.25 -1.44 -11.19
N VAL A 213 5.56 -1.29 -10.91
CA VAL A 213 6.25 -2.07 -9.86
C VAL A 213 5.61 -1.79 -8.52
N PHE A 214 5.51 -0.51 -8.12
CA PHE A 214 4.93 -0.14 -6.84
C PHE A 214 3.47 -0.59 -6.71
N GLY A 215 2.69 -0.54 -7.79
CA GLY A 215 1.31 -1.02 -7.78
C GLY A 215 1.17 -2.50 -7.40
N GLU A 216 2.12 -3.37 -7.75
CA GLU A 216 2.11 -4.78 -7.32
C GLU A 216 2.68 -4.95 -5.89
N ILE A 217 3.72 -4.17 -5.53
CA ILE A 217 4.25 -4.13 -4.16
C ILE A 217 3.17 -3.65 -3.18
N GLU A 218 2.45 -2.59 -3.51
CA GLU A 218 1.35 -2.08 -2.68
C GLU A 218 0.25 -3.11 -2.49
N LYS A 219 -0.16 -3.81 -3.56
CA LYS A 219 -1.14 -4.90 -3.46
C LYS A 219 -0.63 -6.04 -2.59
N LEU A 220 0.65 -6.38 -2.67
CA LEU A 220 1.30 -7.35 -1.79
C LEU A 220 1.19 -6.91 -0.33
N LEU A 221 1.62 -5.69 -0.03
CA LEU A 221 1.68 -5.16 1.34
C LEU A 221 0.29 -4.94 1.97
N LEU A 222 -0.70 -4.48 1.17
CA LEU A 222 -2.02 -4.12 1.70
C LEU A 222 -3.07 -5.23 1.60
N LYS A 223 -2.89 -6.22 0.71
CA LYS A 223 -3.92 -7.25 0.46
C LYS A 223 -3.53 -8.65 0.90
N ALA A 224 -2.25 -8.92 1.11
CA ALA A 224 -1.80 -10.19 1.65
C ALA A 224 -1.86 -10.17 3.18
N ARG A 225 -2.40 -11.21 3.80
CA ARG A 225 -2.36 -11.38 5.25
C ARG A 225 -0.93 -11.62 5.76
N ARG A 226 -0.09 -12.23 4.91
CA ARG A 226 1.33 -12.50 5.14
C ARG A 226 2.16 -12.01 3.97
N PRO A 227 2.46 -10.70 3.92
CA PRO A 227 3.30 -10.14 2.85
C PRO A 227 4.70 -10.78 2.78
N SER A 228 5.19 -11.32 3.92
CA SER A 228 6.44 -12.05 4.01
C SER A 228 6.58 -13.17 2.97
N LEU A 229 5.48 -13.85 2.64
CA LEU A 229 5.49 -14.92 1.63
C LEU A 229 5.89 -14.39 0.25
N GLY A 230 5.32 -13.26 -0.15
CA GLY A 230 5.67 -12.64 -1.43
C GLY A 230 7.08 -12.04 -1.42
N LEU A 231 7.47 -11.36 -0.36
CA LEU A 231 8.84 -10.83 -0.20
C LEU A 231 9.87 -11.97 -0.23
N GLY A 232 9.56 -13.12 0.37
CA GLY A 232 10.37 -14.35 0.28
C GLY A 232 10.53 -14.82 -1.16
N LEU A 233 9.42 -14.94 -1.91
CA LEU A 233 9.47 -15.30 -3.33
C LEU A 233 10.30 -14.31 -4.15
N MET A 234 10.21 -13.00 -3.89
CA MET A 234 11.07 -12.01 -4.56
C MET A 234 12.55 -12.23 -4.30
N LYS A 235 12.93 -12.65 -3.09
CA LYS A 235 14.31 -13.01 -2.76
C LYS A 235 14.72 -14.30 -3.48
N ASP A 236 13.93 -15.35 -3.38
CA ASP A 236 14.22 -16.68 -3.91
C ASP A 236 14.32 -16.67 -5.46
N TRP A 237 13.54 -15.82 -6.11
CA TRP A 237 13.57 -15.63 -7.58
C TRP A 237 14.57 -14.58 -8.06
N GLY A 238 15.39 -14.02 -7.15
CA GLY A 238 16.42 -13.04 -7.52
C GLY A 238 15.89 -11.69 -7.98
N MET A 239 14.67 -11.33 -7.61
CA MET A 239 14.05 -10.06 -8.02
C MET A 239 14.52 -8.85 -7.19
N LEU A 240 14.93 -9.08 -5.92
CA LEU A 240 15.30 -7.99 -5.01
C LEU A 240 16.41 -7.08 -5.56
N PRO A 241 17.50 -7.57 -6.19
CA PRO A 241 18.55 -6.70 -6.72
C PRO A 241 18.06 -5.68 -7.74
N VAL A 242 16.95 -5.96 -8.43
CA VAL A 242 16.37 -5.07 -9.43
C VAL A 242 15.27 -4.19 -8.83
N VAL A 243 14.36 -4.80 -8.05
CA VAL A 243 13.14 -4.14 -7.57
C VAL A 243 13.37 -3.35 -6.29
N ALA A 244 14.21 -3.85 -5.39
CA ALA A 244 14.46 -3.30 -4.05
C ALA A 244 15.88 -3.66 -3.56
N PRO A 245 16.96 -3.21 -4.25
CA PRO A 245 18.35 -3.55 -3.90
C PRO A 245 18.72 -3.15 -2.47
N GLU A 246 18.04 -2.16 -1.90
CA GLU A 246 18.22 -1.67 -0.54
C GLU A 246 17.92 -2.79 0.50
N LEU A 247 17.05 -3.76 0.16
CA LEU A 247 16.69 -4.87 1.04
C LEU A 247 17.70 -6.03 1.00
N VAL A 248 18.56 -6.12 -0.02
CA VAL A 248 19.43 -7.29 -0.25
C VAL A 248 20.39 -7.52 0.92
N SER A 249 20.98 -6.45 1.45
CA SER A 249 21.96 -6.51 2.54
C SER A 249 21.39 -6.96 3.88
N LEU A 250 20.07 -6.88 4.07
CA LEU A 250 19.43 -7.32 5.32
C LEU A 250 19.64 -8.82 5.58
N GLY A 251 19.65 -9.64 4.53
CA GLY A 251 19.82 -11.10 4.65
C GLY A 251 21.22 -11.59 5.05
N VAL A 252 22.20 -10.70 5.07
CA VAL A 252 23.58 -10.98 5.54
C VAL A 252 23.97 -10.17 6.76
N THR A 253 23.02 -9.41 7.33
CA THR A 253 23.26 -8.58 8.52
C THR A 253 22.83 -9.35 9.77
N PRO A 254 23.78 -9.76 10.64
CA PRO A 254 23.46 -10.51 11.84
C PRO A 254 22.86 -9.60 12.91
N GLN A 255 22.13 -10.19 13.86
CA GLN A 255 21.56 -9.53 15.02
C GLN A 255 21.97 -10.23 16.31
N ASP A 256 21.82 -9.54 17.46
CA ASP A 256 22.08 -10.13 18.78
C ASP A 256 21.04 -11.23 19.07
N PRO A 257 21.47 -12.50 19.29
CA PRO A 257 20.52 -13.62 19.45
C PRO A 257 19.64 -13.53 20.71
N GLU A 258 20.03 -12.74 21.70
CA GLU A 258 19.23 -12.52 22.91
C GLU A 258 17.98 -11.70 22.60
N TRP A 259 18.11 -10.69 21.71
CA TRP A 259 17.02 -9.78 21.35
C TRP A 259 16.32 -10.16 20.04
N HIS A 260 17.01 -10.90 19.18
CA HIS A 260 16.55 -11.32 17.87
C HIS A 260 16.82 -12.81 17.64
N PRO A 261 16.16 -13.69 18.41
CA PRO A 261 16.35 -15.14 18.27
C PRO A 261 15.88 -15.68 16.91
N GLU A 262 15.12 -14.90 16.15
CA GLU A 262 14.67 -15.20 14.78
C GLU A 262 15.80 -15.18 13.75
N GLY A 263 16.94 -14.50 14.02
CA GLY A 263 18.13 -14.53 13.17
C GLY A 263 18.56 -13.21 12.58
N ASP A 264 18.70 -13.15 11.24
CA ASP A 264 19.16 -11.95 10.52
C ASP A 264 18.09 -10.86 10.41
N VAL A 265 18.51 -9.66 9.94
CA VAL A 265 17.60 -8.50 9.81
C VAL A 265 16.51 -8.76 8.77
N TRP A 266 16.78 -9.54 7.71
CA TRP A 266 15.76 -9.89 6.72
C TRP A 266 14.63 -10.72 7.32
N THR A 267 15.01 -11.78 8.06
CA THR A 267 14.04 -12.65 8.74
C THR A 267 13.16 -11.85 9.71
N HIS A 268 13.80 -10.96 10.49
CA HIS A 268 13.08 -10.03 11.36
C HIS A 268 12.13 -9.14 10.58
N SER A 269 12.59 -8.46 9.54
CA SER A 269 11.77 -7.55 8.73
C SER A 269 10.56 -8.26 8.11
N LEU A 270 10.71 -9.52 7.68
CA LEU A 270 9.60 -10.33 7.19
C LEU A 270 8.52 -10.55 8.26
N GLN A 271 8.93 -10.83 9.50
CA GLN A 271 7.98 -11.00 10.61
C GLN A 271 7.32 -9.68 10.98
N VAL A 272 8.08 -8.57 10.97
CA VAL A 272 7.55 -7.23 11.25
C VAL A 272 6.49 -6.80 10.24
N VAL A 273 6.67 -7.06 8.95
CA VAL A 273 5.64 -6.71 7.95
C VAL A 273 4.39 -7.59 8.08
N ASP A 274 4.52 -8.85 8.49
CA ASP A 274 3.36 -9.70 8.78
C ASP A 274 2.58 -9.19 9.99
N GLU A 275 3.27 -8.81 11.07
CA GLU A 275 2.64 -8.20 12.25
C GLU A 275 2.01 -6.84 11.94
N ALA A 276 2.67 -6.01 11.12
CA ALA A 276 2.10 -4.73 10.68
C ALA A 276 0.81 -4.92 9.87
N ALA A 277 0.75 -5.93 9.01
CA ALA A 277 -0.45 -6.25 8.21
C ALA A 277 -1.66 -6.57 9.10
N LEU A 278 -1.46 -7.17 10.28
CA LEU A 278 -2.53 -7.45 11.25
C LEU A 278 -3.06 -6.18 11.96
N LEU A 279 -2.37 -5.06 11.83
CA LEU A 279 -2.74 -3.79 12.47
C LEU A 279 -3.44 -2.82 11.52
N LEU A 280 -3.81 -3.26 10.30
CA LEU A 280 -4.39 -2.39 9.27
C LEU A 280 -5.92 -2.32 9.28
N ASP A 281 -6.62 -3.11 10.09
CA ASP A 281 -8.09 -3.21 10.05
C ASP A 281 -8.78 -1.84 10.21
N ASP A 282 -8.24 -0.96 11.05
CA ASP A 282 -8.75 0.40 11.25
C ASP A 282 -8.52 1.33 10.03
N PHE A 283 -7.70 0.92 9.08
CA PHE A 283 -7.35 1.69 7.88
C PHE A 283 -7.95 1.11 6.59
N ALA A 284 -9.02 0.31 6.69
CA ALA A 284 -9.63 -0.32 5.52
C ALA A 284 -9.97 0.67 4.38
N ASP A 285 -10.33 1.91 4.73
CA ASP A 285 -10.66 2.99 3.80
C ASP A 285 -9.59 4.11 3.75
N ASP A 286 -8.49 3.99 4.52
CA ASP A 286 -7.40 4.97 4.55
C ASP A 286 -6.11 4.39 3.96
N ARG A 287 -6.15 4.18 2.63
CA ARG A 287 -5.02 3.65 1.86
C ARG A 287 -3.69 4.38 2.09
N PRO A 288 -3.62 5.73 2.16
CA PRO A 288 -2.37 6.44 2.45
C PRO A 288 -1.74 6.06 3.79
N ARG A 289 -2.51 5.99 4.86
CA ARG A 289 -1.99 5.61 6.18
C ARG A 289 -1.63 4.14 6.26
N ALA A 290 -2.46 3.27 5.69
CA ALA A 290 -2.17 1.84 5.61
C ALA A 290 -0.82 1.55 4.94
N ILE A 291 -0.58 2.12 3.76
CA ILE A 291 0.69 1.91 3.05
C ILE A 291 1.88 2.55 3.78
N THR A 292 1.67 3.66 4.48
CA THR A 292 2.72 4.30 5.30
C THR A 292 3.17 3.40 6.44
N VAL A 293 2.25 2.73 7.15
CA VAL A 293 2.60 1.74 8.19
C VAL A 293 3.40 0.59 7.60
N MET A 294 2.95 0.03 6.47
CA MET A 294 3.61 -1.11 5.84
C MET A 294 5.01 -0.77 5.33
N LEU A 295 5.18 0.40 4.72
CA LEU A 295 6.50 0.86 4.27
C LEU A 295 7.40 1.23 5.46
N GLY A 296 6.85 1.82 6.52
CA GLY A 296 7.56 2.06 7.77
C GLY A 296 8.08 0.76 8.38
N ALA A 297 7.22 -0.27 8.44
CA ALA A 297 7.58 -1.60 8.93
C ALA A 297 8.65 -2.30 8.05
N LEU A 298 8.54 -2.18 6.73
CA LEU A 298 9.52 -2.77 5.80
C LEU A 298 10.89 -2.10 5.88
N CYS A 299 10.91 -0.79 6.13
CA CYS A 299 12.12 0.03 6.04
C CYS A 299 12.80 0.32 7.39
N HIS A 300 12.16 0.02 8.54
CA HIS A 300 12.61 0.48 9.86
C HIS A 300 14.08 0.14 10.15
N ASP A 301 14.55 -0.98 9.67
CA ASP A 301 15.88 -1.54 9.93
C ASP A 301 16.87 -1.42 8.75
N LEU A 302 16.56 -0.66 7.69
CA LEU A 302 17.44 -0.47 6.54
C LEU A 302 18.81 0.15 6.88
N GLY A 303 18.96 0.75 8.03
CA GLY A 303 20.22 1.28 8.51
C GLY A 303 21.14 0.26 9.19
N LYS A 304 20.63 -0.90 9.61
CA LYS A 304 21.43 -1.92 10.33
C LYS A 304 22.63 -2.43 9.53
N PRO A 305 22.56 -2.67 8.22
CA PRO A 305 23.73 -3.10 7.44
C PRO A 305 24.93 -2.16 7.57
N ALA A 306 24.72 -0.85 7.67
CA ALA A 306 25.77 0.14 7.77
C ALA A 306 26.31 0.32 9.21
N THR A 307 25.50 0.00 10.22
CA THR A 307 25.81 0.32 11.63
C THR A 307 26.11 -0.88 12.51
N THR A 308 25.81 -2.10 12.04
CA THR A 308 26.03 -3.33 12.83
C THR A 308 27.50 -3.56 13.08
N ARG A 309 27.88 -3.72 14.35
CA ARG A 309 29.23 -3.97 14.84
C ARG A 309 29.19 -4.97 15.98
N LEU A 310 30.32 -5.72 16.16
CA LEU A 310 30.57 -6.51 17.35
C LEU A 310 31.24 -5.60 18.38
N GLU A 311 30.58 -5.30 19.49
CA GLU A 311 31.05 -4.46 20.59
C GLU A 311 30.92 -5.24 21.90
N ASP A 312 32.02 -5.43 22.63
CA ASP A 312 32.06 -6.13 23.91
C ASP A 312 31.42 -7.54 23.86
N GLY A 313 31.64 -8.26 22.75
CA GLY A 313 31.10 -9.60 22.53
C GLY A 313 29.61 -9.65 22.18
N ARG A 314 28.95 -8.51 21.97
CA ARG A 314 27.56 -8.40 21.57
C ARG A 314 27.41 -7.70 20.20
N ILE A 315 26.42 -8.12 19.43
CA ILE A 315 26.06 -7.46 18.15
C ILE A 315 25.21 -6.27 18.47
N ARG A 316 25.61 -5.08 17.99
CA ARG A 316 24.90 -3.83 18.18
C ARG A 316 24.80 -3.05 16.87
N SER A 317 23.69 -2.34 16.68
CA SER A 317 23.39 -1.52 15.49
C SER A 317 22.99 -0.10 15.91
N ARG A 318 23.87 0.60 16.64
CA ARG A 318 23.56 1.93 17.17
C ARG A 318 23.44 2.96 16.04
N GLY A 319 22.41 3.80 16.10
CA GLY A 319 22.17 4.86 15.14
C GLY A 319 21.66 4.33 13.78
N HIS A 320 21.12 3.11 13.74
CA HIS A 320 20.54 2.56 12.52
C HIS A 320 19.29 3.32 12.10
N GLU A 321 18.60 3.99 12.99
CA GLU A 321 17.43 4.80 12.75
C GLU A 321 17.77 5.96 11.79
N GLU A 322 18.84 6.69 12.06
CA GLU A 322 19.33 7.78 11.24
C GLU A 322 20.00 7.26 9.95
N ALA A 323 20.83 6.22 10.09
CA ALA A 323 21.50 5.59 8.94
C ALA A 323 20.49 4.98 7.93
N GLY A 324 19.31 4.61 8.39
CA GLY A 324 18.23 4.04 7.58
C GLY A 324 17.53 5.06 6.68
N LEU A 325 17.63 6.35 6.95
CA LEU A 325 16.91 7.39 6.18
C LEU A 325 17.35 7.44 4.72
N GLY A 326 18.66 7.33 4.47
CA GLY A 326 19.21 7.34 3.11
C GLY A 326 18.69 6.18 2.25
N PRO A 327 18.91 4.93 2.65
CA PRO A 327 18.37 3.75 1.95
C PRO A 327 16.85 3.79 1.79
N THR A 328 16.10 4.18 2.82
CA THR A 328 14.63 4.34 2.74
C THR A 328 14.25 5.37 1.68
N SER A 329 14.88 6.53 1.68
CA SER A 329 14.65 7.57 0.68
C SER A 329 14.90 7.05 -0.73
N THR A 330 16.00 6.32 -0.96
CA THR A 330 16.35 5.74 -2.26
C THR A 330 15.33 4.71 -2.72
N LEU A 331 14.84 3.85 -1.83
CA LEU A 331 13.80 2.86 -2.14
C LEU A 331 12.47 3.53 -2.52
N LEU A 332 12.06 4.55 -1.76
CA LEU A 332 10.83 5.30 -2.05
C LEU A 332 10.93 6.06 -3.39
N ASP A 333 12.11 6.63 -3.72
CA ASP A 333 12.36 7.28 -5.02
C ASP A 333 12.30 6.26 -6.16
N ARG A 334 12.89 5.07 -5.98
CA ARG A 334 12.83 3.96 -6.95
C ARG A 334 11.41 3.54 -7.26
N TRP A 335 10.53 3.54 -6.28
CA TRP A 335 9.13 3.19 -6.43
C TRP A 335 8.22 4.38 -6.76
N ASN A 336 8.78 5.58 -6.93
CA ASN A 336 8.05 6.83 -7.15
C ASN A 336 6.98 7.11 -6.07
N VAL A 337 7.33 6.83 -4.79
CA VAL A 337 6.44 7.02 -3.65
C VAL A 337 6.71 8.36 -3.00
N HIS A 338 5.77 9.27 -3.13
CA HIS A 338 5.84 10.62 -2.58
C HIS A 338 4.56 10.95 -1.83
N THR A 339 3.57 11.52 -2.52
CA THR A 339 2.26 11.90 -1.99
C THR A 339 1.19 11.00 -2.58
N LEU A 340 0.28 10.51 -1.75
CA LEU A 340 -0.86 9.70 -2.17
C LEU A 340 -2.15 10.36 -1.67
N LEU A 341 -3.05 10.71 -2.58
CA LEU A 341 -4.33 11.38 -2.26
C LEU A 341 -4.16 12.63 -1.37
N GLY A 342 -3.09 13.40 -1.60
CA GLY A 342 -2.79 14.61 -0.83
C GLY A 342 -2.06 14.37 0.50
N TYR A 343 -1.79 13.11 0.87
CA TYR A 343 -1.06 12.73 2.07
C TYR A 343 0.42 12.45 1.76
N ASP A 344 1.34 13.06 2.51
CA ASP A 344 2.79 12.91 2.30
C ASP A 344 3.29 11.59 2.92
N VAL A 345 3.13 10.50 2.15
CA VAL A 345 3.58 9.15 2.55
C VAL A 345 5.08 9.13 2.81
N ARG A 346 5.87 9.76 1.92
CA ARG A 346 7.33 9.76 2.01
C ARG A 346 7.83 10.37 3.31
N ALA A 347 7.38 11.58 3.63
CA ALA A 347 7.80 12.26 4.86
C ALA A 347 7.43 11.45 6.11
N GLN A 348 6.23 10.86 6.13
CA GLN A 348 5.82 10.03 7.25
C GLN A 348 6.63 8.75 7.37
N VAL A 349 6.89 8.02 6.29
CA VAL A 349 7.74 6.80 6.32
C VAL A 349 9.12 7.12 6.87
N LEU A 350 9.76 8.20 6.39
CA LEU A 350 11.07 8.62 6.90
C LEU A 350 11.04 8.96 8.39
N ALA A 351 9.99 9.63 8.85
CA ALA A 351 9.81 9.95 10.26
C ALA A 351 9.58 8.68 11.11
N LEU A 352 8.81 7.71 10.59
CA LEU A 352 8.61 6.42 11.26
C LEU A 352 9.93 5.65 11.40
N VAL A 353 10.77 5.63 10.36
CA VAL A 353 12.10 4.99 10.40
C VAL A 353 13.00 5.68 11.43
N ALA A 354 13.01 7.02 11.46
CA ALA A 354 13.82 7.78 12.42
C ALA A 354 13.39 7.60 13.88
N ASP A 355 12.12 7.39 14.12
CA ASP A 355 11.53 7.45 15.47
C ASP A 355 11.00 6.09 15.97
N HIS A 356 11.17 4.95 15.22
CA HIS A 356 10.52 3.67 15.56
C HIS A 356 10.91 3.14 16.95
N LEU A 357 12.09 3.46 17.47
CA LEU A 357 12.52 3.09 18.82
C LEU A 357 11.97 4.00 19.93
N LYS A 358 11.44 5.20 19.57
CA LYS A 358 11.00 6.21 20.55
C LYS A 358 9.96 5.71 21.55
N PRO A 359 8.92 4.93 21.15
CA PRO A 359 7.97 4.40 22.13
C PRO A 359 8.63 3.60 23.25
N GLY A 360 9.61 2.73 22.91
CA GLY A 360 10.38 1.96 23.88
C GLY A 360 11.32 2.81 24.75
N GLU A 361 11.97 3.81 24.16
CA GLU A 361 12.82 4.76 24.89
C GLU A 361 12.01 5.58 25.88
N LEU A 362 10.88 6.16 25.44
CA LEU A 362 9.99 6.95 26.31
C LEU A 362 9.43 6.11 27.45
N TYR A 363 9.12 4.85 27.21
CA TYR A 363 8.62 3.94 28.24
C TYR A 363 9.66 3.66 29.33
N LYS A 364 10.96 3.50 28.95
CA LYS A 364 12.04 3.32 29.93
C LYS A 364 12.14 4.49 30.91
N GLU A 365 11.90 5.70 30.42
CA GLU A 365 11.93 6.94 31.18
C GLU A 365 10.52 7.43 31.60
N ARG A 366 9.49 6.57 31.56
CA ARG A 366 8.06 6.92 31.64
C ARG A 366 7.69 7.76 32.89
N GLU A 367 8.42 7.60 33.98
CA GLU A 367 8.19 8.37 35.21
C GLU A 367 8.69 9.83 35.13
N ARG A 368 9.60 10.10 34.18
CA ARG A 368 10.22 11.41 33.96
C ARG A 368 9.80 12.08 32.66
N VAL A 369 9.20 11.32 31.73
CA VAL A 369 8.78 11.83 30.45
C VAL A 369 7.61 12.81 30.63
N SER A 370 7.81 14.05 30.18
CA SER A 370 6.74 15.04 30.14
C SER A 370 5.77 14.78 29.00
N ASP A 371 4.51 15.17 29.18
CA ASP A 371 3.51 15.15 28.11
C ASP A 371 3.95 16.00 26.91
N GLY A 372 4.74 17.06 27.15
CA GLY A 372 5.34 17.89 26.12
C GLY A 372 6.26 17.12 25.17
N ALA A 373 7.00 16.13 25.67
CA ALA A 373 7.87 15.29 24.84
C ALA A 373 7.04 14.50 23.80
N ILE A 374 5.89 13.95 24.21
CA ILE A 374 4.98 13.20 23.34
C ILE A 374 4.29 14.15 22.33
N ARG A 375 3.84 15.33 22.78
CA ARG A 375 3.27 16.35 21.88
C ARG A 375 4.27 16.86 20.84
N ARG A 376 5.57 16.94 21.19
CA ARG A 376 6.64 17.28 20.22
C ARG A 376 6.88 16.19 19.22
N LEU A 377 6.81 14.92 19.63
CA LEU A 377 6.92 13.78 18.72
C LEU A 377 5.81 13.84 17.64
N ALA A 378 4.59 14.22 18.03
CA ALA A 378 3.47 14.40 17.09
C ALA A 378 3.67 15.50 16.04
N ARG A 379 4.71 16.35 16.17
CA ARG A 379 5.11 17.32 15.11
C ARG A 379 5.94 16.69 14.00
N ARG A 380 6.56 15.53 14.23
CA ARG A 380 7.45 14.85 13.29
C ARG A 380 6.76 13.74 12.52
N CYS A 381 5.94 12.98 13.20
CA CYS A 381 5.18 11.88 12.61
C CYS A 381 3.78 11.80 13.26
N GLU A 382 2.88 11.03 12.66
CA GLU A 382 1.62 10.65 13.29
C GLU A 382 1.88 9.57 14.35
N PRO A 383 1.66 9.84 15.65
CA PRO A 383 2.01 8.91 16.72
C PRO A 383 1.26 7.57 16.67
N ASP A 384 0.05 7.51 16.12
CA ASP A 384 -0.66 6.24 15.94
C ASP A 384 0.05 5.32 14.91
N LEU A 385 0.57 5.89 13.82
CA LEU A 385 1.35 5.13 12.86
C LEU A 385 2.67 4.64 13.47
N LEU A 386 3.33 5.50 14.28
CA LEU A 386 4.53 5.14 15.00
C LEU A 386 4.27 4.01 16.00
N TYR A 387 3.16 4.08 16.74
CA TYR A 387 2.73 2.99 17.62
C TYR A 387 2.63 1.66 16.87
N ARG A 388 1.99 1.67 15.69
CA ARG A 388 1.78 0.45 14.90
C ARG A 388 3.10 -0.15 14.40
N VAL A 389 4.00 0.68 13.88
CA VAL A 389 5.33 0.23 13.43
C VAL A 389 6.15 -0.31 14.59
N ALA A 390 6.24 0.42 15.71
CA ALA A 390 6.99 -0.03 16.89
C ALA A 390 6.38 -1.29 17.53
N ARG A 391 5.06 -1.44 17.51
CA ARG A 391 4.37 -2.63 17.97
C ARG A 391 4.67 -3.84 17.08
N ALA A 392 4.64 -3.65 15.77
CA ALA A 392 4.98 -4.68 14.80
C ALA A 392 6.45 -5.11 14.94
N ASP A 393 7.40 -4.17 15.12
CA ASP A 393 8.79 -4.45 15.41
C ASP A 393 8.95 -5.31 16.69
N CYS A 394 8.27 -4.93 17.77
CA CYS A 394 8.31 -5.68 19.02
C CYS A 394 7.80 -7.12 18.85
N LEU A 395 6.66 -7.31 18.20
CA LEU A 395 6.03 -8.61 17.99
C LEU A 395 6.74 -9.47 16.92
N GLY A 396 7.41 -8.83 15.97
CA GLY A 396 8.24 -9.48 14.96
C GLY A 396 9.50 -10.16 15.52
N ARG A 397 9.86 -9.88 16.78
CA ARG A 397 10.93 -10.57 17.50
C ARG A 397 10.40 -11.89 18.04
N ARG A 398 10.45 -12.95 17.27
CA ARG A 398 9.93 -14.27 17.64
C ARG A 398 8.51 -14.20 18.24
N PRO A 399 7.46 -14.45 17.45
CA PRO A 399 6.07 -14.34 17.88
C PRO A 399 5.80 -15.05 19.22
N GLY A 400 5.14 -14.33 20.15
CA GLY A 400 4.78 -14.85 21.46
C GLY A 400 5.89 -14.79 22.55
N HIS A 401 7.07 -14.20 22.25
CA HIS A 401 8.17 -14.09 23.22
C HIS A 401 8.29 -12.69 23.86
N PHE A 402 7.82 -11.67 23.18
CA PHE A 402 7.89 -10.28 23.65
C PHE A 402 6.48 -9.68 23.75
N GLU A 403 6.21 -9.06 24.90
CA GLU A 403 4.95 -8.33 25.10
C GLU A 403 5.14 -6.86 24.74
N PRO A 404 4.22 -6.23 23.99
CA PRO A 404 4.35 -4.85 23.56
C PRO A 404 3.95 -3.82 24.62
N VAL A 405 4.32 -4.07 25.90
CA VAL A 405 3.90 -3.23 27.05
C VAL A 405 4.26 -1.75 26.86
N ALA A 406 5.45 -1.49 26.33
CA ALA A 406 5.90 -0.12 26.06
C ALA A 406 5.05 0.59 25.00
N MET A 407 4.64 -0.16 23.98
CA MET A 407 3.81 0.33 22.88
C MET A 407 2.37 0.57 23.34
N GLU A 408 1.79 -0.33 24.13
CA GLU A 408 0.46 -0.11 24.69
C GLU A 408 0.43 1.09 25.63
N TRP A 409 1.46 1.26 26.49
CA TRP A 409 1.61 2.47 27.27
C TRP A 409 1.68 3.75 26.40
N PHE A 410 2.44 3.70 25.30
CA PHE A 410 2.55 4.83 24.38
C PHE A 410 1.21 5.15 23.73
N LYS A 411 0.48 4.12 23.29
CA LYS A 411 -0.88 4.24 22.72
C LYS A 411 -1.84 4.93 23.70
N ASP A 412 -1.83 4.50 24.98
CA ASP A 412 -2.68 5.11 26.00
C ASP A 412 -2.32 6.58 26.23
N LYS A 413 -1.02 6.91 26.22
CA LYS A 413 -0.53 8.28 26.35
C LYS A 413 -0.94 9.18 25.19
N ILE A 414 -0.77 8.75 23.94
CA ILE A 414 -1.16 9.56 22.78
C ILE A 414 -2.67 9.78 22.72
N ARG A 415 -3.47 8.81 23.15
CA ARG A 415 -4.93 8.92 23.29
C ARG A 415 -5.32 9.91 24.39
N ALA A 416 -4.73 9.77 25.57
CA ALA A 416 -5.01 10.67 26.71
C ALA A 416 -4.67 12.14 26.38
N LEU A 417 -3.67 12.35 25.50
CA LEU A 417 -3.23 13.68 25.06
C LEU A 417 -3.93 14.16 23.77
N ALA A 418 -4.77 13.33 23.16
CA ALA A 418 -5.47 13.57 21.88
C ALA A 418 -4.51 14.00 20.75
N VAL A 419 -3.40 13.26 20.60
CA VAL A 419 -2.34 13.56 19.61
C VAL A 419 -2.04 12.39 18.68
N GLU A 420 -2.96 11.45 18.50
CA GLU A 420 -2.79 10.26 17.68
C GLU A 420 -2.37 10.59 16.24
N VAL A 421 -2.96 11.65 15.67
CA VAL A 421 -2.75 12.04 14.26
C VAL A 421 -1.89 13.29 14.12
N ARG A 422 -1.98 14.21 15.05
CA ARG A 422 -1.34 15.53 14.93
C ARG A 422 -1.09 16.17 16.30
N PRO A 423 -0.11 17.09 16.38
CA PRO A 423 0.09 17.88 17.61
C PRO A 423 -1.11 18.81 17.87
N PRO A 424 -1.29 19.30 19.10
CA PRO A 424 -2.31 20.29 19.40
C PRO A 424 -2.10 21.54 18.52
N ALA A 425 -3.20 22.10 18.02
CA ALA A 425 -3.14 23.30 17.20
C ALA A 425 -2.59 24.48 18.03
N PRO A 426 -1.72 25.35 17.46
CA PRO A 426 -1.24 26.54 18.15
C PRO A 426 -2.40 27.42 18.60
N LEU A 427 -2.40 27.82 19.88
CA LEU A 427 -3.39 28.73 20.48
C LEU A 427 -3.29 30.13 19.90
N LEU A 428 -2.07 30.61 19.62
CA LEU A 428 -1.83 31.91 18.99
C LEU A 428 -1.39 31.77 17.54
N ARG A 429 -1.86 32.69 16.72
CA ARG A 429 -1.45 32.83 15.31
C ARG A 429 -0.77 34.20 15.09
N GLY A 430 -0.18 34.42 13.93
CA GLY A 430 0.52 35.66 13.60
C GLY A 430 -0.33 36.92 13.83
N ARG A 431 -1.62 36.87 13.47
CA ARG A 431 -2.55 38.00 13.70
C ARG A 431 -2.67 38.35 15.17
N ASP A 432 -2.68 37.40 16.09
CA ASP A 432 -2.81 37.66 17.52
C ASP A 432 -1.63 38.45 18.07
N LEU A 433 -0.43 38.24 17.54
CA LEU A 433 0.77 38.99 17.89
C LEU A 433 0.80 40.37 17.22
N ILE A 434 0.29 40.51 16.00
CA ILE A 434 0.14 41.80 15.32
C ILE A 434 -0.81 42.69 16.13
N ASP A 435 -1.92 42.14 16.61
CA ASP A 435 -2.87 42.86 17.50
C ASP A 435 -2.24 43.27 18.85
N LEU A 436 -1.20 42.55 19.28
CA LEU A 436 -0.37 42.92 20.44
C LEU A 436 0.74 43.91 20.12
N GLY A 437 0.83 44.40 18.87
CA GLY A 437 1.79 45.40 18.42
C GLY A 437 3.12 44.86 17.91
N VAL A 438 3.25 43.53 17.64
CA VAL A 438 4.46 42.94 17.08
C VAL A 438 4.42 43.07 15.57
N PRO A 439 5.37 43.77 14.91
CA PRO A 439 5.40 43.87 13.45
C PRO A 439 5.71 42.52 12.79
N PRO A 440 5.21 42.29 11.56
CA PRO A 440 5.62 41.14 10.76
C PRO A 440 7.14 41.05 10.62
N GLY A 441 7.72 39.88 10.91
CA GLY A 441 9.15 39.64 10.83
C GLY A 441 9.63 38.45 11.66
N PRO A 442 10.95 38.19 11.69
CA PRO A 442 11.54 37.05 12.37
C PRO A 442 11.17 36.96 13.87
N ARG A 443 11.08 38.12 14.55
CA ARG A 443 10.72 38.22 15.98
C ARG A 443 9.31 37.70 16.26
N LEU A 444 8.34 37.97 15.38
CA LEU A 444 6.99 37.45 15.48
C LEU A 444 7.00 35.91 15.46
N GLY A 445 7.74 35.30 14.53
CA GLY A 445 7.89 33.85 14.42
C GLY A 445 8.56 33.25 15.67
N GLU A 446 9.55 33.94 16.22
CA GLU A 446 10.25 33.51 17.44
C GLU A 446 9.32 33.48 18.66
N ILE A 447 8.52 34.55 18.88
CA ILE A 447 7.55 34.60 19.99
C ILE A 447 6.50 33.52 19.82
N LEU A 448 5.93 33.33 18.61
CA LEU A 448 4.97 32.24 18.35
C LEU A 448 5.55 30.88 18.70
N ARG A 449 6.80 30.62 18.30
CA ARG A 449 7.48 29.36 18.59
C ARG A 449 7.64 29.16 20.11
N GLN A 450 8.06 30.18 20.84
CA GLN A 450 8.25 30.09 22.30
C GLN A 450 6.91 29.86 23.02
N VAL A 451 5.85 30.56 22.65
CA VAL A 451 4.51 30.34 23.21
C VAL A 451 4.02 28.93 22.90
N TYR A 452 4.25 28.45 21.66
CA TYR A 452 3.85 27.11 21.28
C TYR A 452 4.62 26.02 22.03
N GLU A 453 5.94 26.19 22.27
CA GLU A 453 6.70 25.23 23.11
C GLU A 453 6.14 25.15 24.53
N ARG A 454 5.77 26.27 25.15
CA ARG A 454 5.11 26.28 26.45
C ARG A 454 3.71 25.65 26.42
N GLN A 455 2.97 25.82 25.33
CA GLN A 455 1.70 25.11 25.12
C GLN A 455 1.92 23.60 25.04
N LEU A 456 2.95 23.14 24.32
CA LEU A 456 3.29 21.72 24.24
C LEU A 456 3.65 21.15 25.62
N ASP A 457 4.34 21.91 26.46
CA ASP A 457 4.65 21.53 27.84
C ASP A 457 3.42 21.55 28.78
N GLY A 458 2.28 22.07 28.31
CA GLY A 458 1.06 22.20 29.10
C GLY A 458 1.06 23.39 30.10
N ALA A 459 2.05 24.26 30.03
CA ALA A 459 2.12 25.48 30.83
C ALA A 459 1.14 26.56 30.36
N ILE A 460 0.68 26.46 29.11
CA ILE A 460 -0.31 27.32 28.47
C ILE A 460 -1.40 26.42 27.89
N THR A 461 -2.64 26.65 28.30
CA THR A 461 -3.79 25.83 27.88
C THR A 461 -4.91 26.64 27.23
N THR A 462 -4.86 27.97 27.39
CA THR A 462 -5.87 28.90 26.86
C THR A 462 -5.23 29.98 25.98
N VAL A 463 -6.04 30.56 25.09
CA VAL A 463 -5.60 31.69 24.24
C VAL A 463 -5.18 32.90 25.10
N GLU A 464 -5.89 33.13 26.25
CA GLU A 464 -5.56 34.28 27.11
C GLU A 464 -4.23 34.10 27.85
N GLU A 465 -3.93 32.89 28.35
CA GLU A 465 -2.60 32.54 28.88
C GLU A 465 -1.51 32.73 27.83
N GLY A 466 -1.77 32.28 26.59
CA GLY A 466 -0.86 32.48 25.45
C GLY A 466 -0.59 33.94 25.16
N ARG A 467 -1.64 34.79 25.19
CA ARG A 467 -1.49 36.25 25.03
C ARG A 467 -0.71 36.91 26.17
N GLN A 468 -0.92 36.45 27.39
CA GLN A 468 -0.17 36.92 28.54
C GLN A 468 1.31 36.61 28.42
N GLU A 469 1.64 35.38 28.06
CA GLU A 469 3.01 34.95 27.82
C GLU A 469 3.66 35.74 26.66
N ALA A 470 2.94 35.94 25.55
CA ALA A 470 3.42 36.75 24.44
C ALA A 470 3.75 38.19 24.89
N ARG A 471 2.91 38.79 25.71
CA ARG A 471 3.17 40.15 26.30
C ARG A 471 4.43 40.16 27.18
N SER A 472 4.72 39.07 27.91
CA SER A 472 5.97 38.96 28.71
C SER A 472 7.19 38.88 27.78
N LEU A 473 7.17 38.04 26.76
CA LEU A 473 8.24 37.89 25.80
C LEU A 473 8.50 39.15 24.97
N ILE A 474 7.46 39.96 24.68
CA ILE A 474 7.58 41.26 24.02
C ILE A 474 8.33 42.25 24.93
N ARG A 475 8.02 42.28 26.25
CA ARG A 475 8.68 43.18 27.24
C ARG A 475 10.13 42.78 27.50
N GLU A 476 10.42 41.50 27.64
CA GLU A 476 11.78 40.96 27.89
C GLU A 476 12.74 41.20 26.72
N GLY A 477 12.22 41.25 25.49
CA GLY A 477 13.03 41.50 24.29
C GLY A 477 13.49 42.95 24.06
N GLY A 478 13.28 43.86 25.00
CA GLY A 478 13.96 45.16 25.10
C GLY A 478 13.73 46.20 24.00
N GLY A 479 12.66 46.08 23.22
CA GLY A 479 12.33 47.05 22.18
C GLY A 479 10.91 47.58 22.35
N GLY A 480 10.78 48.77 22.92
CA GLY A 480 9.52 49.52 22.92
C GLY A 480 9.09 49.74 21.46
N PHE A 481 8.08 48.99 21.00
CA PHE A 481 7.45 49.27 19.72
C PHE A 481 6.64 50.58 19.83
N PRO A 482 6.72 51.48 18.85
CA PRO A 482 5.86 52.63 18.81
C PRO A 482 4.38 52.18 18.77
N ARG A 483 3.54 52.75 19.62
CA ARG A 483 2.08 52.49 19.58
C ARG A 483 1.56 52.83 18.18
N PRO A 484 0.70 51.99 17.57
CA PRO A 484 0.05 52.36 16.32
C PRO A 484 -0.75 53.66 16.53
N PRO A 485 -0.79 54.56 15.56
CA PRO A 485 -1.63 55.76 15.62
C PRO A 485 -3.10 55.34 15.77
N ARG A 486 -3.83 56.10 16.63
CA ARG A 486 -5.26 55.90 16.91
C ARG A 486 -6.11 56.17 15.67
#